data_86150ca1cbb84e07f8935c178eb2882b
#
_entry.id   86150ca1cbb84e07f8935c178eb2882b
#
_cell.length_a   1.000
_cell.length_b   1.000
_cell.length_c   1.000
_cell.angle_alpha   90.00
_cell.angle_beta   90.00
_cell.angle_gamma   90.00
#
_symmetry.space_group_name_H-M   'P 1'
#
loop_
_entity.id
_entity.type
_entity.pdbx_description
1 polymer ?
#
loop_
_entity_poly.entity_id
_entity_poly.type
_entity_poly.pdbx_seq_one_letter_code
_entity_poly.pdbx_strand_id
1 'polypeptide(L)'
;MILMIYTKKFLIRTIAFLLAFVFLLPINGYAEDYAISPYASYYLDAYNTYICDVGNGRLEIWFEVMGTGDMDEIGTLSIELYEVTSNGSLKWVKTFLHEDYSTMLSYNDWYHYSYVSYQGSSSKTYKAYVCIWAGKNGSGDTRYMWALE
;
A
#
# COMPACT_ATOMS: atom_id res chain seq x y z
N MET A 1 -31.44 41.36 -37.50
CA MET A 1 -31.43 39.89 -37.70
C MET A 1 -30.02 39.30 -37.95
N ILE A 2 -29.15 39.96 -38.63
CA ILE A 2 -27.79 39.50 -38.99
C ILE A 2 -26.85 39.38 -37.74
N LEU A 3 -26.91 40.34 -36.82
CA LEU A 3 -26.04 40.38 -35.62
C LEU A 3 -26.26 39.19 -34.66
N MET A 4 -27.46 38.70 -34.59
CA MET A 4 -27.85 37.55 -33.68
C MET A 4 -27.35 36.20 -34.18
N ILE A 5 -27.06 36.06 -35.46
CA ILE A 5 -26.51 34.81 -36.06
C ILE A 5 -25.01 34.72 -35.79
N TYR A 6 -24.29 35.84 -35.80
CA TYR A 6 -22.85 35.90 -35.52
C TYR A 6 -22.54 35.55 -34.05
N THR A 7 -23.36 36.06 -33.13
CA THR A 7 -23.16 35.75 -31.68
C THR A 7 -23.40 34.28 -31.36
N LYS A 8 -24.39 33.62 -31.97
CA LYS A 8 -24.63 32.18 -31.79
C LYS A 8 -23.48 31.31 -32.34
N LYS A 9 -22.94 31.63 -33.51
CA LYS A 9 -21.82 30.90 -34.10
C LYS A 9 -20.53 31.10 -33.31
N PHE A 10 -20.30 32.29 -32.77
CA PHE A 10 -19.17 32.56 -31.89
C PHE A 10 -19.28 31.78 -30.58
N LEU A 11 -20.43 31.77 -29.93
CA LEU A 11 -20.68 31.05 -28.68
C LEU A 11 -20.46 29.55 -28.86
N ILE A 12 -20.96 28.93 -29.93
CA ILE A 12 -20.79 27.50 -30.21
C ILE A 12 -19.31 27.13 -30.40
N ARG A 13 -18.54 27.99 -31.12
CA ARG A 13 -17.11 27.77 -31.31
C ARG A 13 -16.30 27.88 -30.01
N THR A 14 -16.67 28.81 -29.13
CA THR A 14 -16.03 29.00 -27.83
C THR A 14 -16.31 27.80 -26.89
N ILE A 15 -17.54 27.30 -26.89
CA ILE A 15 -17.91 26.12 -26.10
C ILE A 15 -17.20 24.84 -26.62
N ALA A 16 -17.11 24.68 -27.95
CA ALA A 16 -16.39 23.54 -28.54
C ALA A 16 -14.89 23.56 -28.20
N PHE A 17 -14.27 24.75 -28.16
CA PHE A 17 -12.87 24.91 -27.79
C PHE A 17 -12.63 24.63 -26.29
N LEU A 18 -13.54 25.07 -25.43
CA LEU A 18 -13.49 24.77 -23.98
C LEU A 18 -13.66 23.27 -23.70
N LEU A 19 -14.57 22.60 -24.38
CA LEU A 19 -14.74 21.15 -24.26
C LEU A 19 -13.50 20.38 -24.74
N ALA A 20 -12.88 20.78 -25.84
CA ALA A 20 -11.64 20.16 -26.33
C ALA A 20 -10.48 20.32 -25.32
N PHE A 21 -10.43 21.44 -24.59
CA PHE A 21 -9.37 21.70 -23.60
C PHE A 21 -9.51 20.81 -22.35
N VAL A 22 -10.73 20.42 -21.97
CA VAL A 22 -10.97 19.50 -20.84
C VAL A 22 -10.42 18.11 -21.12
N PHE A 23 -10.43 17.64 -22.37
CA PHE A 23 -9.87 16.34 -22.76
C PHE A 23 -8.33 16.33 -22.89
N LEU A 24 -7.68 17.50 -22.84
CA LEU A 24 -6.22 17.62 -22.88
C LEU A 24 -5.58 17.69 -21.50
N LEU A 25 -6.39 17.73 -20.42
CA LEU A 25 -5.85 17.63 -19.07
C LEU A 25 -5.31 16.21 -18.87
N PRO A 26 -4.01 16.05 -18.55
CA PRO A 26 -3.50 14.73 -18.21
C PRO A 26 -4.29 14.25 -16.98
N ILE A 27 -5.09 13.20 -17.15
CA ILE A 27 -5.61 12.45 -16.03
C ILE A 27 -4.39 11.73 -15.47
N ASN A 28 -3.76 12.32 -14.46
CA ASN A 28 -2.81 11.58 -13.62
C ASN A 28 -3.63 10.53 -12.88
N GLY A 29 -3.94 9.44 -13.57
CA GLY A 29 -4.33 8.21 -12.91
C GLY A 29 -3.11 7.78 -12.12
N TYR A 30 -3.15 7.92 -10.82
CA TYR A 30 -2.28 7.14 -9.94
C TYR A 30 -2.67 5.68 -10.17
N ALA A 31 -1.99 5.02 -11.11
CA ALA A 31 -1.92 3.58 -11.09
C ALA A 31 -1.17 3.29 -9.78
N GLU A 32 -1.88 2.81 -8.77
CA GLU A 32 -1.23 2.11 -7.66
C GLU A 32 -0.46 0.97 -8.33
N ASP A 33 0.85 1.12 -8.37
CA ASP A 33 1.78 0.10 -8.86
C ASP A 33 1.73 -1.03 -7.82
N TYR A 34 0.74 -1.91 -7.96
CA TYR A 34 0.76 -3.20 -7.30
C TYR A 34 1.97 -3.91 -7.87
N ALA A 35 3.07 -3.85 -7.14
CA ALA A 35 4.30 -4.54 -7.49
C ALA A 35 4.02 -6.04 -7.54
N ILE A 36 3.58 -6.53 -8.70
CA ILE A 36 3.53 -7.96 -8.99
C ILE A 36 4.98 -8.40 -8.95
N SER A 37 5.36 -9.12 -7.91
CA SER A 37 6.69 -9.69 -7.80
C SER A 37 6.95 -10.60 -9.01
N PRO A 38 7.97 -10.35 -9.83
CA PRO A 38 8.23 -11.11 -11.06
C PRO A 38 8.79 -12.51 -10.79
N TYR A 39 8.95 -12.92 -9.56
CA TYR A 39 9.46 -14.24 -9.20
C TYR A 39 8.32 -15.12 -8.70
N ALA A 40 8.03 -16.20 -9.47
CA ALA A 40 7.12 -17.24 -9.00
C ALA A 40 7.59 -17.74 -7.63
N SER A 41 6.70 -17.68 -6.65
CA SER A 41 6.90 -18.26 -5.34
C SER A 41 6.19 -19.62 -5.30
N TYR A 42 6.77 -20.59 -4.62
CA TYR A 42 6.10 -21.88 -4.42
C TYR A 42 5.06 -21.81 -3.29
N TYR A 43 5.20 -20.87 -2.37
CA TYR A 43 4.39 -20.77 -1.17
C TYR A 43 3.54 -19.49 -1.11
N LEU A 44 4.01 -18.38 -1.70
CA LEU A 44 3.31 -17.09 -1.72
C LEU A 44 2.62 -16.85 -3.06
N ASP A 45 1.29 -16.64 -3.03
CA ASP A 45 0.47 -16.29 -4.20
C ASP A 45 0.33 -14.75 -4.32
N ALA A 46 -0.08 -14.10 -3.23
CA ALA A 46 -0.19 -12.64 -3.18
C ALA A 46 0.15 -12.11 -1.78
N TYR A 47 0.59 -10.86 -1.71
CA TYR A 47 0.81 -10.18 -0.44
C TYR A 47 0.78 -8.67 -0.62
N ASN A 48 0.35 -7.97 0.44
CA ASN A 48 0.29 -6.52 0.48
C ASN A 48 0.57 -6.00 1.89
N THR A 49 1.08 -4.75 2.01
CA THR A 49 1.23 -4.07 3.29
C THR A 49 1.01 -2.58 3.14
N TYR A 50 0.43 -1.94 4.15
CA TYR A 50 0.21 -0.49 4.20
C TYR A 50 0.17 0.00 5.65
N ILE A 51 0.33 1.31 5.84
CA ILE A 51 0.17 1.97 7.13
C ILE A 51 -1.12 2.80 7.09
N CYS A 52 -1.93 2.70 8.16
CA CYS A 52 -3.10 3.54 8.39
C CYS A 52 -2.85 4.44 9.59
N ASP A 53 -2.97 5.77 9.43
CA ASP A 53 -3.16 6.67 10.59
C ASP A 53 -4.63 6.60 11.03
N VAL A 54 -4.86 6.04 12.21
CA VAL A 54 -6.21 5.91 12.80
C VAL A 54 -6.54 7.08 13.76
N GLY A 55 -5.74 8.13 13.71
CA GLY A 55 -5.91 9.37 14.45
C GLY A 55 -5.15 9.41 15.77
N ASN A 56 -4.93 10.62 16.28
CA ASN A 56 -4.18 10.89 17.52
C ASN A 56 -2.74 10.33 17.51
N GLY A 57 -2.13 10.19 16.33
CA GLY A 57 -0.80 9.62 16.15
C GLY A 57 -0.74 8.10 16.32
N ARG A 58 -1.87 7.40 16.42
CA ARG A 58 -1.90 5.94 16.42
C ARG A 58 -1.86 5.42 15.01
N LEU A 59 -0.89 4.57 14.72
CA LEU A 59 -0.68 3.91 13.45
C LEU A 59 -1.06 2.43 13.56
N GLU A 60 -1.62 1.89 12.48
CA GLU A 60 -1.80 0.46 12.27
C GLU A 60 -1.05 0.06 11.02
N ILE A 61 -0.12 -0.90 11.16
CA ILE A 61 0.66 -1.45 10.06
C ILE A 61 -0.01 -2.76 9.68
N TRP A 62 -0.74 -2.72 8.58
CA TRP A 62 -1.53 -3.82 8.05
C TRP A 62 -0.70 -4.67 7.11
N PHE A 63 -0.97 -5.97 7.13
CA PHE A 63 -0.41 -6.93 6.19
C PHE A 63 -1.47 -7.96 5.80
N GLU A 64 -1.41 -8.34 4.54
CA GLU A 64 -2.25 -9.34 3.91
C GLU A 64 -1.32 -10.30 3.19
N VAL A 65 -1.48 -11.60 3.44
CA VAL A 65 -0.65 -12.65 2.85
C VAL A 65 -1.53 -13.79 2.40
N MET A 66 -1.36 -14.21 1.16
CA MET A 66 -2.07 -15.32 0.54
C MET A 66 -1.07 -16.38 0.10
N GLY A 67 -1.27 -17.59 0.55
CA GLY A 67 -0.48 -18.76 0.17
C GLY A 67 -1.04 -19.43 -1.08
N THR A 68 -0.21 -20.21 -1.77
CA THR A 68 -0.63 -21.03 -2.91
C THR A 68 -1.54 -22.21 -2.50
N GLY A 69 -1.82 -22.36 -1.23
CA GLY A 69 -2.69 -23.33 -0.61
C GLY A 69 -2.50 -23.26 0.91
N ASP A 70 -2.98 -24.24 1.67
CA ASP A 70 -2.80 -24.27 3.12
C ASP A 70 -1.32 -24.35 3.48
N MET A 71 -0.85 -23.39 4.28
CA MET A 71 0.50 -23.27 4.81
C MET A 71 0.54 -23.72 6.27
N ASP A 72 1.66 -24.29 6.70
CA ASP A 72 1.87 -24.57 8.13
C ASP A 72 1.98 -23.27 8.92
N GLU A 73 2.60 -22.24 8.28
CA GLU A 73 2.77 -20.88 8.82
C GLU A 73 2.63 -19.86 7.69
N ILE A 74 1.85 -18.78 7.93
CA ILE A 74 1.65 -17.70 6.96
C ILE A 74 1.46 -16.36 7.67
N GLY A 75 2.07 -15.29 7.15
CA GLY A 75 1.96 -13.92 7.70
C GLY A 75 3.22 -13.11 7.60
N THR A 76 3.66 -12.48 8.69
CA THR A 76 4.88 -11.67 8.75
C THR A 76 5.79 -12.12 9.89
N LEU A 77 7.10 -12.26 9.60
CA LEU A 77 8.11 -12.60 10.61
C LEU A 77 8.57 -11.38 11.40
N SER A 78 8.73 -10.25 10.71
CA SER A 78 9.14 -8.98 11.33
C SER A 78 8.61 -7.77 10.60
N ILE A 79 8.43 -6.68 11.35
CA ILE A 79 8.09 -5.36 10.85
C ILE A 79 9.02 -4.35 11.50
N GLU A 80 9.85 -3.69 10.71
CA GLU A 80 10.73 -2.61 11.17
C GLU A 80 10.08 -1.26 10.84
N LEU A 81 9.74 -0.48 11.87
CA LEU A 81 9.12 0.83 11.74
C LEU A 81 10.16 1.94 11.78
N TYR A 82 10.06 2.87 10.86
CA TYR A 82 10.93 4.03 10.70
C TYR A 82 10.12 5.33 10.67
N GLU A 83 10.64 6.37 11.32
CA GLU A 83 10.22 7.76 11.15
C GLU A 83 10.96 8.35 9.94
N VAL A 84 10.23 9.02 9.04
CA VAL A 84 10.80 9.79 7.93
C VAL A 84 11.14 11.19 8.47
N THR A 85 12.41 11.51 8.50
CA THR A 85 12.89 12.81 8.97
C THR A 85 12.68 13.91 7.90
N SER A 86 12.79 15.17 8.28
CA SER A 86 12.55 16.32 7.39
C SER A 86 13.49 16.36 6.17
N ASN A 87 14.64 15.70 6.23
CA ASN A 87 15.57 15.56 5.12
C ASN A 87 15.37 14.27 4.29
N GLY A 88 14.28 13.50 4.59
CA GLY A 88 13.96 12.25 3.92
C GLY A 88 14.72 11.02 4.42
N SER A 89 15.60 11.16 5.42
CA SER A 89 16.30 10.01 6.00
C SER A 89 15.37 9.18 6.88
N LEU A 90 15.67 7.90 7.00
CA LEU A 90 14.92 6.98 7.85
C LEU A 90 15.58 6.88 9.23
N LYS A 91 14.81 7.08 10.27
CA LYS A 91 15.21 6.86 11.66
C LYS A 91 14.44 5.66 12.19
N TRP A 92 15.15 4.60 12.57
CA TRP A 92 14.54 3.43 13.19
C TRP A 92 13.78 3.83 14.48
N VAL A 93 12.61 3.23 14.66
CA VAL A 93 11.71 3.50 15.79
C VAL A 93 11.48 2.24 16.61
N LYS A 94 11.07 1.15 15.95
CA LYS A 94 10.70 -0.09 16.62
C LYS A 94 10.75 -1.26 15.64
N THR A 95 11.05 -2.45 16.16
CA THR A 95 10.83 -3.73 15.47
C THR A 95 9.73 -4.50 16.18
N PHE A 96 8.80 -5.05 15.41
CA PHE A 96 7.82 -6.02 15.85
C PHE A 96 8.28 -7.41 15.35
N LEU A 97 8.31 -8.39 16.22
CA LEU A 97 8.68 -9.77 15.91
C LEU A 97 7.48 -10.67 16.14
N HIS A 98 7.30 -11.70 15.30
CA HIS A 98 6.16 -12.61 15.43
C HIS A 98 6.15 -13.39 16.76
N GLU A 99 7.32 -13.58 17.39
CA GLU A 99 7.44 -14.20 18.71
C GLU A 99 6.77 -13.37 19.82
N ASP A 100 6.77 -12.04 19.67
CA ASP A 100 6.18 -11.10 20.62
C ASP A 100 4.72 -10.75 20.28
N TYR A 101 4.33 -10.93 19.01
CA TYR A 101 3.03 -10.54 18.46
C TYR A 101 2.36 -11.70 17.75
N SER A 102 1.60 -12.51 18.49
CA SER A 102 0.94 -13.71 17.98
C SER A 102 -0.02 -13.47 16.80
N THR A 103 -0.45 -12.23 16.59
CA THR A 103 -1.30 -11.85 15.46
C THR A 103 -0.52 -11.73 14.15
N MET A 104 0.81 -11.81 14.17
CA MET A 104 1.65 -11.67 12.98
C MET A 104 1.72 -12.94 12.13
N LEU A 105 1.45 -14.11 12.69
CA LEU A 105 1.36 -15.38 11.98
C LEU A 105 0.01 -16.06 12.20
N SER A 106 -0.48 -16.75 11.17
CA SER A 106 -1.52 -17.77 11.24
C SER A 106 -0.91 -19.14 10.93
N TYR A 107 -1.57 -20.22 11.43
CA TYR A 107 -1.10 -21.60 11.29
C TYR A 107 -2.17 -22.46 10.65
N ASN A 108 -1.77 -23.35 9.73
CA ASN A 108 -2.64 -24.22 8.97
C ASN A 108 -3.72 -23.45 8.21
N ASP A 109 -3.30 -22.39 7.53
CA ASP A 109 -4.17 -21.46 6.82
C ASP A 109 -3.57 -21.12 5.44
N TRP A 110 -4.42 -20.72 4.50
CA TRP A 110 -4.00 -20.26 3.17
C TRP A 110 -4.00 -18.73 3.06
N TYR A 111 -4.57 -18.02 4.06
CA TYR A 111 -4.75 -16.57 4.06
C TYR A 111 -4.57 -16.00 5.46
N HIS A 112 -3.85 -14.90 5.55
CA HIS A 112 -3.70 -14.16 6.79
C HIS A 112 -3.81 -12.65 6.55
N TYR A 113 -4.70 -12.00 7.31
CA TYR A 113 -4.90 -10.56 7.29
C TYR A 113 -4.94 -10.04 8.72
N SER A 114 -4.00 -9.18 9.08
CA SER A 114 -3.87 -8.67 10.43
C SER A 114 -3.07 -7.37 10.47
N TYR A 115 -2.85 -6.84 11.65
CA TYR A 115 -2.06 -5.63 11.87
C TYR A 115 -1.33 -5.65 13.21
N VAL A 116 -0.33 -4.76 13.33
CA VAL A 116 0.27 -4.34 14.59
C VAL A 116 0.05 -2.84 14.79
N SER A 117 -0.10 -2.40 16.05
CA SER A 117 -0.33 -0.98 16.37
C SER A 117 0.91 -0.34 16.98
N TYR A 118 1.12 0.94 16.66
CA TYR A 118 2.14 1.77 17.25
C TYR A 118 1.57 3.14 17.65
N GLN A 119 1.90 3.63 18.84
CA GLN A 119 1.59 5.00 19.26
C GLN A 119 2.76 5.92 18.87
N GLY A 120 2.61 6.59 17.76
CA GLY A 120 3.54 7.57 17.23
C GLY A 120 3.09 9.01 17.50
N SER A 121 3.43 9.91 16.60
CA SER A 121 3.06 11.33 16.64
C SER A 121 2.37 11.70 15.32
N SER A 122 1.23 12.39 15.40
CA SER A 122 0.47 12.90 14.25
C SER A 122 1.20 13.97 13.42
N SER A 123 2.34 14.47 13.90
CA SER A 123 3.18 15.45 13.17
C SER A 123 4.31 14.80 12.40
N LYS A 124 4.38 13.46 12.36
CA LYS A 124 5.46 12.70 11.76
C LYS A 124 4.91 11.71 10.74
N THR A 125 5.71 11.43 9.72
CA THR A 125 5.42 10.41 8.70
C THR A 125 6.22 9.17 8.99
N TYR A 126 5.66 8.01 8.72
CA TYR A 126 6.27 6.72 9.01
C TYR A 126 6.31 5.83 7.76
N LYS A 127 7.28 4.91 7.77
CA LYS A 127 7.39 3.80 6.81
C LYS A 127 7.74 2.54 7.56
N ALA A 128 7.25 1.41 7.08
CA ALA A 128 7.60 0.12 7.68
C ALA A 128 8.21 -0.81 6.62
N TYR A 129 9.26 -1.53 6.99
CA TYR A 129 9.85 -2.58 6.18
C TYR A 129 9.37 -3.92 6.73
N VAL A 130 8.62 -4.66 5.92
CA VAL A 130 7.86 -5.84 6.33
C VAL A 130 8.47 -7.09 5.72
N CYS A 131 8.74 -8.08 6.57
CA CYS A 131 9.20 -9.41 6.19
C CYS A 131 8.01 -10.36 6.10
N ILE A 132 7.52 -10.61 4.90
CA ILE A 132 6.42 -11.54 4.59
C ILE A 132 6.95 -12.98 4.57
N TRP A 133 6.14 -13.92 5.05
CA TRP A 133 6.44 -15.34 5.13
C TRP A 133 5.25 -16.23 4.76
N ALA A 134 5.53 -17.30 4.04
CA ALA A 134 4.65 -18.47 3.94
C ALA A 134 5.50 -19.72 3.86
N GLY A 135 5.18 -20.73 4.68
CA GLY A 135 5.96 -21.96 4.80
C GLY A 135 5.12 -23.20 5.00
N LYS A 136 5.62 -24.33 4.48
CA LYS A 136 5.01 -25.65 4.59
C LYS A 136 6.08 -26.74 4.62
N ASN A 137 5.90 -27.74 5.50
CA ASN A 137 6.81 -28.90 5.65
C ASN A 137 8.29 -28.49 5.88
N GLY A 138 8.51 -27.43 6.69
CA GLY A 138 9.84 -26.94 7.02
C GLY A 138 10.57 -26.17 5.90
N SER A 139 9.89 -25.85 4.80
CA SER A 139 10.37 -25.00 3.73
C SER A 139 9.42 -23.82 3.54
N GLY A 140 9.90 -22.71 2.95
CA GLY A 140 9.05 -21.55 2.73
C GLY A 140 9.70 -20.45 1.92
N ASP A 141 8.92 -19.43 1.63
CA ASP A 141 9.35 -18.24 0.90
C ASP A 141 9.24 -17.00 1.78
N THR A 142 10.26 -16.15 1.69
CA THR A 142 10.31 -14.85 2.34
C THR A 142 10.28 -13.75 1.29
N ARG A 143 9.50 -12.70 1.53
CA ARG A 143 9.50 -11.48 0.71
C ARG A 143 9.59 -10.26 1.62
N TYR A 144 10.20 -9.20 1.09
CA TYR A 144 10.35 -7.93 1.80
C TYR A 144 9.69 -6.83 1.01
N MET A 145 8.93 -5.98 1.68
CA MET A 145 8.32 -4.81 1.06
C MET A 145 8.18 -3.64 2.01
N TRP A 146 8.08 -2.44 1.44
CA TRP A 146 7.78 -1.23 2.18
C TRP A 146 6.28 -1.00 2.28
N ALA A 147 5.79 -0.84 3.51
CA ALA A 147 4.48 -0.27 3.78
C ALA A 147 4.62 1.25 3.88
N LEU A 148 3.78 1.95 3.18
CA LEU A 148 3.72 3.42 3.14
C LEU A 148 2.42 3.90 3.79
N GLU A 149 2.49 5.10 4.38
CA GLU A 149 1.35 5.83 4.89
C GLU A 149 0.60 6.57 3.78
#